data_3623b35a59799f4ff2790dbc81d6df17
#
_entry.id   3623b35a59799f4ff2790dbc81d6df17
#
_cell.length_a   1.000
_cell.length_b   1.000
_cell.length_c   1.000
_cell.angle_alpha   90.00
_cell.angle_beta   90.00
_cell.angle_gamma   90.00
#
_symmetry.space_group_name_H-M   'P 1'
#
loop_
_entity.id
_entity.type
_entity.pdbx_description
1 polymer ?
#
loop_
_entity_poly.entity_id
_entity_poly.type
_entity_poly.pdbx_seq_one_letter_code
_entity_poly.pdbx_strand_id
1 'polypeptide(L)'
;VAAVVDRLIEVGLVDDESYAQSAVRYCVGRLMGYRGAVMELARKGVDRPLAERVCDEARMSGVFEDAAWELGRRSAAKTQGMDPKVRKRRFWSSGGRKGHDAETLRAVAHELFD
;
A
#
# COMPACT_ATOMS: atom_id res chain seq x y z
N VAL A 1 -24.95 -20.41 10.10
CA VAL A 1 -24.84 -19.85 10.21
C VAL A 1 -24.76 -19.48 10.26
N ALA A 2 -24.82 -19.61 10.22
CA ALA A 2 -24.57 -18.96 10.30
C ALA A 2 -24.19 -18.88 10.60
N ALA A 3 -24.52 -19.24 10.76
CA ALA A 3 -24.03 -18.86 11.08
C ALA A 3 -23.30 -19.07 10.96
N VAL A 4 -23.18 -19.39 10.73
CA VAL A 4 -22.50 -19.19 10.65
C VAL A 4 -22.00 -18.86 10.19
N VAL A 5 -21.99 -18.57 9.80
CA VAL A 5 -21.46 -17.78 9.43
C VAL A 5 -21.33 -17.20 9.54
N ASP A 6 -21.83 -17.09 9.54
CA ASP A 6 -21.53 -16.26 9.78
C ASP A 6 -21.16 -16.35 10.28
N ARG A 7 -21.33 -16.94 10.42
CA ARG A 7 -20.73 -16.93 11.00
C ARG A 7 -19.82 -17.08 10.89
N LEU A 8 -19.42 -17.08 10.26
CA LEU A 8 -18.44 -16.90 10.21
C LEU A 8 -17.90 -16.28 10.34
N ILE A 9 -18.29 -15.79 9.97
CA ILE A 9 -17.53 -15.04 10.21
C ILE A 9 -17.41 -14.80 11.33
N GLU A 10 -17.99 -15.03 11.91
CA GLU A 10 -17.71 -14.95 13.06
C GLU A 10 -16.80 -15.72 13.41
N VAL A 11 -16.98 -16.39 12.79
CA VAL A 11 -16.02 -17.15 12.99
C VAL A 11 -14.85 -16.70 12.41
N GLY A 12 -14.95 -15.73 11.71
CA GLY A 12 -13.87 -15.02 11.19
C GLY A 12 -12.89 -14.65 12.21
N LEU A 13 -13.29 -14.69 13.43
CA LEU A 13 -12.39 -14.40 14.49
C LEU A 13 -11.12 -15.16 14.40
N VAL A 14 -11.21 -16.40 13.99
CA VAL A 14 -10.07 -17.24 13.95
C VAL A 14 -9.11 -16.83 12.88
N ASP A 15 -9.63 -16.16 11.85
CA ASP A 15 -8.85 -15.85 10.69
C ASP A 15 -8.58 -14.36 10.53
N ASP A 16 -8.61 -13.63 11.64
CA ASP A 16 -8.32 -12.21 11.58
C ASP A 16 -6.99 -11.93 10.94
N GLU A 17 -5.97 -12.71 11.26
CA GLU A 17 -4.66 -12.50 10.66
C GLU A 17 -4.67 -12.82 9.17
N SER A 18 -5.33 -13.91 8.76
CA SER A 18 -5.45 -14.24 7.34
C SER A 18 -6.19 -13.13 6.58
N TYR A 19 -7.24 -12.61 7.17
CA TYR A 19 -7.97 -11.52 6.57
C TYR A 19 -7.09 -10.28 6.42
N ALA A 20 -6.33 -9.95 7.48
CA ALA A 20 -5.46 -8.80 7.44
C ALA A 20 -4.36 -8.97 6.38
N GLN A 21 -3.79 -10.17 6.29
CA GLN A 21 -2.76 -10.43 5.28
C GLN A 21 -3.32 -10.34 3.87
N SER A 22 -4.54 -10.83 3.65
CA SER A 22 -5.19 -10.69 2.35
C SER A 22 -5.42 -9.23 2.00
N ALA A 23 -5.83 -8.44 3.00
CA ALA A 23 -6.05 -7.01 2.78
C ALA A 23 -4.75 -6.29 2.43
N VAL A 24 -3.63 -6.70 3.05
CA VAL A 24 -2.32 -6.13 2.70
C VAL A 24 -1.99 -6.45 1.24
N ARG A 25 -2.20 -7.68 0.82
CA ARG A 25 -1.92 -8.06 -0.57
C ARG A 25 -2.77 -7.24 -1.54
N TYR A 26 -4.03 -6.99 -1.18
CA TYR A 26 -4.88 -6.13 -1.99
C TYR A 26 -4.31 -4.72 -2.09
N CYS A 27 -3.86 -4.17 -0.97
CA CYS A 27 -3.28 -2.83 -0.96
C CYS A 27 -2.02 -2.76 -1.81
N VAL A 28 -1.16 -3.77 -1.70
CA VAL A 28 0.07 -3.81 -2.51
C VAL A 28 -0.28 -3.89 -3.99
N GLY A 29 -1.30 -4.67 -4.34
CA GLY A 29 -1.75 -4.76 -5.72
C GLY A 29 -2.26 -3.44 -6.27
N ARG A 30 -2.71 -2.55 -5.40
CA ARG A 30 -3.12 -1.21 -5.78
C ARG A 30 -1.99 -0.19 -5.64
N LEU A 31 -0.78 -0.67 -5.41
CA LEU A 31 0.43 0.14 -5.30
C LEU A 31 0.40 1.10 -4.12
N MET A 32 -0.26 0.71 -3.04
CA MET A 32 -0.30 1.53 -1.83
C MET A 32 0.98 1.35 -1.02
N GLY A 33 1.31 2.36 -0.22
CA GLY A 33 2.44 2.28 0.68
C GLY A 33 2.02 1.82 2.06
N TYR A 34 3.00 1.79 2.98
CA TYR A 34 2.78 1.30 4.33
C TYR A 34 1.65 2.04 5.05
N ARG A 35 1.74 3.38 5.08
CA ARG A 35 0.72 4.15 5.81
C ARG A 35 -0.65 4.02 5.18
N GLY A 36 -0.70 3.98 3.85
CA GLY A 36 -1.96 3.79 3.16
C GLY A 36 -2.57 2.43 3.50
N ALA A 37 -1.73 1.38 3.55
CA ALA A 37 -2.22 0.04 3.87
C ALA A 37 -2.72 -0.04 5.30
N VAL A 38 -1.99 0.55 6.26
CA VAL A 38 -2.42 0.53 7.66
C VAL A 38 -3.79 1.21 7.79
N MET A 39 -3.95 2.36 7.15
CA MET A 39 -5.21 3.08 7.22
C MET A 39 -6.34 2.31 6.55
N GLU A 40 -6.05 1.66 5.45
CA GLU A 40 -7.07 0.88 4.75
C GLU A 40 -7.52 -0.32 5.59
N LEU A 41 -6.58 -1.01 6.23
CA LEU A 41 -6.92 -2.12 7.09
C LEU A 41 -7.77 -1.66 8.28
N ALA A 42 -7.41 -0.52 8.88
CA ALA A 42 -8.19 0.03 9.98
C ALA A 42 -9.60 0.36 9.52
N ARG A 43 -9.73 0.93 8.32
CA ARG A 43 -11.04 1.27 7.77
C ARG A 43 -11.87 0.02 7.53
N LYS A 44 -11.23 -1.10 7.22
CA LYS A 44 -11.91 -2.37 6.99
C LYS A 44 -12.23 -3.11 8.29
N GLY A 45 -11.89 -2.53 9.43
CA GLY A 45 -12.23 -3.11 10.72
C GLY A 45 -11.13 -3.95 11.36
N VAL A 46 -9.94 -3.96 10.80
CA VAL A 46 -8.82 -4.66 11.42
C VAL A 46 -8.30 -3.83 12.59
N ASP A 47 -8.11 -4.47 13.74
CA ASP A 47 -7.59 -3.76 14.92
C ASP A 47 -6.25 -3.13 14.59
N ARG A 48 -6.04 -1.92 15.09
CA ARG A 48 -4.84 -1.15 14.76
C ARG A 48 -3.54 -1.91 15.05
N PRO A 49 -3.38 -2.53 16.22
CA PRO A 49 -2.15 -3.28 16.48
C PRO A 49 -1.92 -4.42 15.48
N LEU A 50 -2.97 -5.12 15.10
CA LEU A 50 -2.84 -6.18 14.11
C LEU A 50 -2.52 -5.60 12.74
N ALA A 51 -3.19 -4.50 12.36
CA ALA A 51 -2.93 -3.86 11.08
C ALA A 51 -1.46 -3.43 11.00
N GLU A 52 -0.94 -2.83 12.06
CA GLU A 52 0.46 -2.40 12.06
C GLU A 52 1.42 -3.58 12.01
N ARG A 53 1.11 -4.66 12.73
CA ARG A 53 1.99 -5.82 12.73
C ARG A 53 2.09 -6.47 11.36
N VAL A 54 0.95 -6.71 10.70
CA VAL A 54 1.00 -7.36 9.39
C VAL A 54 1.60 -6.44 8.33
N CYS A 55 1.36 -5.14 8.45
CA CYS A 55 1.98 -4.18 7.52
C CYS A 55 3.48 -4.04 7.78
N ASP A 56 3.91 -4.13 9.05
CA ASP A 56 5.34 -4.12 9.35
C ASP A 56 6.03 -5.33 8.74
N GLU A 57 5.41 -6.50 8.85
CA GLU A 57 5.98 -7.70 8.25
C GLU A 57 6.08 -7.58 6.74
N ALA A 58 5.03 -7.02 6.12
CA ALA A 58 5.04 -6.81 4.68
C ALA A 58 6.12 -5.81 4.29
N ARG A 59 6.28 -4.74 5.07
CA ARG A 59 7.30 -3.74 4.79
C ARG A 59 8.70 -4.36 4.82
N MET A 60 8.94 -5.23 5.78
CA MET A 60 10.24 -5.89 5.89
C MET A 60 10.52 -6.83 4.73
N SER A 61 9.47 -7.33 4.08
CA SER A 61 9.66 -8.18 2.90
C SER A 61 9.91 -7.37 1.63
N GLY A 62 9.79 -6.04 1.68
CA GLY A 62 10.09 -5.19 0.54
C GLY A 62 8.92 -4.91 -0.39
N VAL A 63 7.73 -5.41 -0.10
CA VAL A 63 6.61 -5.27 -1.04
C VAL A 63 6.15 -3.82 -1.20
N PHE A 64 6.25 -3.01 -0.13
CA PHE A 64 5.84 -1.61 -0.25
C PHE A 64 6.85 -0.81 -1.06
N GLU A 65 8.12 -1.12 -0.92
CA GLU A 65 9.14 -0.47 -1.73
C GLU A 65 8.96 -0.84 -3.19
N ASP A 66 8.71 -2.12 -3.47
CA ASP A 66 8.44 -2.58 -4.83
C ASP A 66 7.23 -1.86 -5.42
N ALA A 67 6.20 -1.64 -4.60
CA ALA A 67 5.01 -0.94 -5.05
C ALA A 67 5.33 0.51 -5.42
N ALA A 68 6.19 1.16 -4.65
CA ALA A 68 6.60 2.54 -4.96
C ALA A 68 7.37 2.60 -6.27
N TRP A 69 8.25 1.64 -6.52
CA TRP A 69 8.99 1.58 -7.78
C TRP A 69 8.06 1.36 -8.97
N GLU A 70 7.09 0.46 -8.81
CA GLU A 70 6.12 0.22 -9.88
C GLU A 70 5.27 1.45 -10.13
N LEU A 71 4.87 2.13 -9.06
CA LEU A 71 4.10 3.37 -9.20
C LEU A 71 4.93 4.41 -9.96
N GLY A 72 6.22 4.51 -9.65
CA GLY A 72 7.11 5.42 -10.35
C GLY A 72 7.23 5.09 -11.81
N ARG A 73 7.40 3.80 -12.15
CA ARG A 73 7.52 3.39 -13.54
C ARG A 73 6.25 3.71 -14.32
N ARG A 74 5.08 3.48 -13.72
CA ARG A 74 3.80 3.81 -14.39
C ARG A 74 3.63 5.30 -14.56
N SER A 75 4.02 6.07 -13.55
CA SER A 75 3.97 7.52 -13.64
C SER A 75 4.89 8.04 -14.73
N ALA A 76 6.10 7.49 -14.80
CA ALA A 76 7.06 7.89 -15.84
C ALA A 76 6.51 7.63 -17.23
N ALA A 77 5.87 6.47 -17.43
CA ALA A 77 5.30 6.12 -18.72
C ALA A 77 4.16 7.07 -19.11
N LYS A 78 3.32 7.45 -18.14
CA LYS A 78 2.17 8.30 -18.41
C LYS A 78 2.54 9.76 -18.65
N THR A 79 3.71 10.17 -18.21
CA THR A 79 4.09 11.59 -18.28
C THR A 79 5.22 11.85 -19.25
N GLN A 80 5.48 10.91 -20.16
CA GLN A 80 6.54 11.10 -21.16
C GLN A 80 6.31 12.37 -21.94
N GLY A 81 7.40 13.14 -22.15
CA GLY A 81 7.31 14.37 -22.91
C GLY A 81 6.88 15.57 -22.11
N MET A 82 6.49 15.39 -20.87
CA MET A 82 6.08 16.53 -20.04
C MET A 82 7.31 17.14 -19.36
N ASP A 83 7.12 18.35 -18.86
CA ASP A 83 8.16 19.06 -18.13
C ASP A 83 8.66 18.21 -16.97
N PRO A 84 9.99 18.04 -16.78
CA PRO A 84 10.50 17.20 -15.69
C PRO A 84 9.98 17.58 -14.31
N LYS A 85 9.79 18.87 -14.04
CA LYS A 85 9.26 19.28 -12.75
C LYS A 85 7.81 18.84 -12.56
N VAL A 86 7.03 18.88 -13.63
CA VAL A 86 5.64 18.43 -13.58
C VAL A 86 5.59 16.92 -13.36
N ARG A 87 6.45 16.18 -14.06
CA ARG A 87 6.51 14.72 -13.92
C ARG A 87 6.81 14.34 -12.48
N LYS A 88 7.84 14.96 -11.90
CA LYS A 88 8.23 14.66 -10.53
C LYS A 88 7.11 15.01 -9.54
N ARG A 89 6.47 16.16 -9.72
CA ARG A 89 5.38 16.58 -8.84
C ARG A 89 4.21 15.62 -8.89
N ARG A 90 3.86 15.15 -10.09
CA ARG A 90 2.76 14.21 -10.23
C ARG A 90 3.05 12.90 -9.52
N PHE A 91 4.29 12.41 -9.63
CA PHE A 91 4.67 11.19 -8.94
C PHE A 91 4.59 11.38 -7.42
N TRP A 92 5.14 12.49 -6.91
CA TRP A 92 5.09 12.79 -5.48
C TRP A 92 3.67 12.86 -4.96
N SER A 93 2.80 13.51 -5.71
CA SER A 93 1.41 13.66 -5.33
C SER A 93 0.72 12.30 -5.28
N SER A 94 0.92 11.47 -6.29
CA SER A 94 0.33 10.15 -6.35
C SER A 94 0.86 9.26 -5.22
N GLY A 95 2.17 9.28 -5.01
CA GLY A 95 2.79 8.46 -3.96
C GLY A 95 2.33 8.87 -2.58
N GLY A 96 2.16 10.16 -2.36
CA GLY A 96 1.64 10.64 -1.08
C GLY A 96 0.21 10.20 -0.83
N ARG A 97 -0.64 10.26 -1.85
CA ARG A 97 -2.02 9.81 -1.71
C ARG A 97 -2.10 8.32 -1.44
N LYS A 98 -1.17 7.54 -1.97
CA LYS A 98 -1.15 6.10 -1.73
C LYS A 98 -0.47 5.72 -0.42
N GLY A 99 0.07 6.69 0.29
CA GLY A 99 0.61 6.46 1.62
C GLY A 99 2.05 5.99 1.68
N HIS A 100 2.83 6.21 0.61
CA HIS A 100 4.26 5.89 0.63
C HIS A 100 5.03 6.92 1.46
N ASP A 101 6.11 6.48 2.09
CA ASP A 101 6.90 7.42 2.87
C ASP A 101 7.79 8.27 1.97
N ALA A 102 8.17 9.44 2.50
CA ALA A 102 8.91 10.43 1.71
C ALA A 102 10.28 9.93 1.28
N GLU A 103 10.92 9.13 2.12
CA GLU A 103 12.26 8.66 1.81
C GLU A 103 12.24 7.72 0.61
N THR A 104 11.28 6.80 0.58
CA THR A 104 11.11 5.89 -0.54
C THR A 104 10.76 6.67 -1.80
N LEU A 105 9.85 7.64 -1.70
CA LEU A 105 9.48 8.43 -2.86
C LEU A 105 10.65 9.23 -3.39
N ARG A 106 11.50 9.74 -2.50
CA ARG A 106 12.68 10.50 -2.92
C ARG A 106 13.64 9.62 -3.70
N ALA A 107 13.88 8.40 -3.22
CA ALA A 107 14.77 7.48 -3.90
C ALA A 107 14.26 7.12 -5.29
N VAL A 108 12.96 6.82 -5.40
CA VAL A 108 12.36 6.47 -6.67
C VAL A 108 12.38 7.65 -7.63
N ALA A 109 12.03 8.84 -7.13
CA ALA A 109 12.01 10.04 -7.96
C ALA A 109 13.40 10.38 -8.48
N HIS A 110 14.41 10.21 -7.63
CA HIS A 110 15.78 10.47 -8.04
C HIS A 110 16.21 9.55 -9.18
N GLU A 111 15.83 8.29 -9.09
CA GLU A 111 16.24 7.31 -10.10
C GLU A 111 15.47 7.47 -11.40
N LEU A 112 14.19 7.78 -11.34
CA LEU A 112 13.34 7.77 -12.53
C LEU A 112 13.10 9.14 -13.15
N PHE A 113 13.21 10.20 -12.39
CA PHE A 113 12.85 11.54 -12.87
C PHE A 113 14.00 12.57 -12.79
N ASP A 114 15.09 12.20 -12.19
CA ASP A 114 16.29 13.03 -12.19
C ASP A 114 17.30 12.50 -13.18
#